data_f5a99f7cd4b59301eb2bc2d35b85c6ee
#
_entry.id   f5a99f7cd4b59301eb2bc2d35b85c6ee
#
_cell.length_a   1.000
_cell.length_b   1.000
_cell.length_c   1.000
_cell.angle_alpha   90.00
_cell.angle_beta   90.00
_cell.angle_gamma   90.00
#
_symmetry.space_group_name_H-M   'P 1'
#
loop_
_entity.id
_entity.type
_entity.pdbx_description
1 polymer ?
#
loop_
_entity_poly.entity_id
_entity_poly.type
_entity_poly.pdbx_seq_one_letter_code
_entity_poly.pdbx_strand_id
1 'polypeptide(L)'
;MKKKLAGLGLVAGVLVVAGQVQAETSAEIKITGKIMPDACNLTIGNGGVYDFGSIASENLHRDKTTQLPGKLQTVSISCNAAAKVALNVRDNRSGTVAGGTGDAAEFGLGNGKAGYYTLSLGGATGDSNGVDIVAAPAGSNAWASDEAGLMTKGSARKSFANSGDVTPGAYKTVTANLTVTPTINRLSELDLSGGSVDLDGSATVELTYL
;
A
#
# COMPACT_ATOMS: atom_id res chain seq x y z
N MET A 1 -77.37 -41.36 -70.49
CA MET A 1 -76.45 -40.47 -71.16
C MET A 1 -75.95 -39.40 -70.15
N LYS A 2 -74.72 -39.13 -70.14
CA LYS A 2 -74.03 -37.98 -69.59
C LYS A 2 -73.38 -38.08 -68.18
N LYS A 3 -72.17 -38.00 -68.24
CA LYS A 3 -70.99 -38.12 -67.50
C LYS A 3 -70.96 -37.17 -66.26
N LYS A 4 -70.47 -37.75 -65.18
CA LYS A 4 -70.13 -36.95 -63.95
C LYS A 4 -68.61 -36.81 -63.90
N LEU A 5 -68.20 -35.63 -63.80
CA LEU A 5 -66.79 -35.30 -63.41
C LEU A 5 -66.70 -35.14 -61.92
N ALA A 6 -65.81 -35.89 -61.32
CA ALA A 6 -65.44 -35.77 -59.94
C ALA A 6 -64.24 -34.79 -59.78
N GLY A 7 -64.42 -33.80 -58.99
CA GLY A 7 -63.29 -32.93 -58.59
C GLY A 7 -62.69 -33.38 -57.29
N LEU A 8 -61.34 -33.59 -57.39
CA LEU A 8 -60.54 -34.02 -56.27
C LEU A 8 -59.99 -32.78 -55.55
N GLY A 9 -60.50 -32.53 -54.36
CA GLY A 9 -59.98 -31.44 -53.53
C GLY A 9 -58.79 -31.92 -52.70
N LEU A 10 -57.65 -31.32 -52.92
CA LEU A 10 -56.43 -31.53 -52.15
C LEU A 10 -56.47 -30.64 -50.89
N VAL A 11 -56.63 -31.25 -49.71
CA VAL A 11 -56.52 -30.58 -48.43
C VAL A 11 -55.03 -30.64 -48.01
N ALA A 12 -54.36 -29.50 -48.09
CA ALA A 12 -53.01 -29.35 -47.58
C ALA A 12 -53.11 -29.09 -46.04
N GLY A 13 -52.76 -30.10 -45.27
CA GLY A 13 -52.65 -29.99 -43.83
C GLY A 13 -51.36 -29.21 -43.45
N VAL A 14 -51.52 -28.03 -42.89
CA VAL A 14 -50.43 -27.28 -42.27
C VAL A 14 -50.20 -27.85 -40.86
N LEU A 15 -49.09 -28.57 -40.68
CA LEU A 15 -48.62 -29.00 -39.37
C LEU A 15 -47.97 -27.79 -38.70
N VAL A 16 -48.67 -27.15 -37.77
CA VAL A 16 -48.12 -26.15 -36.85
C VAL A 16 -47.35 -26.94 -35.80
N VAL A 17 -46.02 -26.95 -35.91
CA VAL A 17 -45.14 -27.41 -34.83
C VAL A 17 -45.17 -26.33 -33.78
N ALA A 18 -45.96 -26.49 -32.72
CA ALA A 18 -45.91 -25.71 -31.53
C ALA A 18 -44.61 -26.06 -30.80
N GLY A 19 -43.55 -25.28 -31.02
CA GLY A 19 -42.34 -25.33 -30.21
C GLY A 19 -42.73 -24.97 -28.78
N GLN A 20 -42.60 -25.92 -27.88
CA GLN A 20 -42.70 -25.64 -26.45
C GLN A 20 -41.48 -24.78 -26.03
N VAL A 21 -41.68 -23.49 -25.85
CA VAL A 21 -40.75 -22.62 -25.18
C VAL A 21 -40.84 -22.99 -23.69
N GLN A 22 -39.88 -23.84 -23.30
CA GLN A 22 -39.68 -24.16 -21.89
C GLN A 22 -39.01 -22.91 -21.26
N ALA A 23 -39.82 -22.10 -20.59
CA ALA A 23 -39.26 -21.02 -19.79
C ALA A 23 -38.54 -21.65 -18.60
N GLU A 24 -37.21 -21.55 -18.63
CA GLU A 24 -36.41 -21.89 -17.42
C GLU A 24 -36.79 -20.93 -16.31
N THR A 25 -37.49 -21.48 -15.32
CA THR A 25 -37.94 -20.73 -14.10
C THR A 25 -36.91 -20.84 -12.97
N SER A 26 -35.60 -21.05 -13.30
CA SER A 26 -34.54 -21.07 -12.32
C SER A 26 -33.92 -19.69 -12.18
N ALA A 27 -33.77 -19.25 -10.93
CA ALA A 27 -33.03 -18.02 -10.57
C ALA A 27 -31.82 -18.41 -9.72
N GLU A 28 -30.65 -17.92 -10.09
CA GLU A 28 -29.40 -18.11 -9.33
C GLU A 28 -29.36 -17.11 -8.16
N ILE A 29 -29.16 -17.60 -6.93
CA ILE A 29 -28.85 -16.79 -5.77
C ILE A 29 -27.35 -16.85 -5.56
N LYS A 30 -26.65 -15.73 -5.73
CA LYS A 30 -25.22 -15.61 -5.49
C LYS A 30 -24.99 -14.95 -4.14
N ILE A 31 -24.38 -15.68 -3.22
CA ILE A 31 -23.96 -15.15 -1.91
C ILE A 31 -22.48 -14.83 -2.03
N THR A 32 -22.12 -13.55 -1.84
CA THR A 32 -20.74 -13.08 -1.82
C THR A 32 -20.50 -12.35 -0.52
N GLY A 33 -19.33 -12.61 0.08
CA GLY A 33 -18.92 -11.95 1.31
C GLY A 33 -17.47 -12.28 1.62
N LYS A 34 -16.87 -11.49 2.48
CA LYS A 34 -15.50 -11.72 2.98
C LYS A 34 -15.55 -11.74 4.50
N ILE A 35 -15.14 -12.84 5.09
CA ILE A 35 -14.89 -12.88 6.54
C ILE A 35 -13.45 -12.39 6.74
N MET A 36 -13.31 -11.25 7.42
CA MET A 36 -12.01 -10.71 7.76
C MET A 36 -11.68 -11.07 9.20
N PRO A 37 -10.42 -11.36 9.54
CA PRO A 37 -10.02 -11.46 10.94
C PRO A 37 -10.32 -10.14 11.65
N ASP A 38 -10.49 -10.19 12.95
CA ASP A 38 -10.73 -9.02 13.80
C ASP A 38 -9.69 -7.94 13.55
N ALA A 39 -10.14 -6.69 13.58
CA ALA A 39 -9.35 -5.52 13.18
C ALA A 39 -8.01 -5.45 13.93
N CYS A 40 -6.93 -5.25 13.17
CA CYS A 40 -5.65 -4.87 13.72
C CYS A 40 -5.61 -3.34 13.91
N ASN A 41 -5.02 -2.91 15.01
CA ASN A 41 -4.74 -1.50 15.28
C ASN A 41 -3.27 -1.21 14.99
N LEU A 42 -3.00 -0.18 14.21
CA LEU A 42 -1.66 0.33 13.90
C LEU A 42 -1.43 1.63 14.65
N THR A 43 -0.35 1.71 15.41
CA THR A 43 0.06 2.92 16.13
C THR A 43 1.54 3.22 15.90
N ILE A 44 1.90 4.50 15.93
CA ILE A 44 3.29 4.97 15.88
C ILE A 44 3.54 5.78 17.14
N GLY A 45 4.68 5.55 17.78
CA GLY A 45 5.10 6.26 18.98
C GLY A 45 5.02 7.77 18.79
N ASN A 46 4.81 8.52 19.88
CA ASN A 46 4.65 9.98 19.86
C ASN A 46 3.64 10.49 18.80
N GLY A 47 2.59 9.70 18.52
CA GLY A 47 1.61 10.06 17.49
C GLY A 47 2.17 10.21 16.07
N GLY A 48 3.35 9.63 15.77
CA GLY A 48 4.01 9.74 14.47
C GLY A 48 4.75 11.07 14.24
N VAL A 49 4.95 11.87 15.29
CA VAL A 49 5.65 13.16 15.18
C VAL A 49 7.15 12.97 15.37
N TYR A 50 7.94 13.35 14.36
CA TYR A 50 9.39 13.35 14.34
C TYR A 50 9.89 14.80 14.32
N ASP A 51 10.08 15.40 15.50
CA ASP A 51 10.53 16.78 15.62
C ASP A 51 12.06 16.86 15.50
N PHE A 52 12.57 17.55 14.49
CA PHE A 52 14.00 17.76 14.27
C PHE A 52 14.50 19.10 14.85
N GLY A 53 13.60 19.88 15.45
CA GLY A 53 13.95 21.18 16.05
C GLY A 53 14.43 22.22 15.02
N SER A 54 15.14 23.23 15.52
CA SER A 54 15.73 24.26 14.66
C SER A 54 17.10 23.82 14.15
N ILE A 55 17.30 23.90 12.84
CA ILE A 55 18.54 23.57 12.17
C ILE A 55 19.16 24.89 11.72
N ALA A 56 20.34 25.22 12.26
CA ALA A 56 21.06 26.43 11.87
C ALA A 56 21.63 26.25 10.46
N SER A 57 21.49 27.28 9.62
CA SER A 57 21.95 27.24 8.22
C SER A 57 23.46 27.03 8.09
N GLU A 58 24.25 27.45 9.10
CA GLU A 58 25.68 27.21 9.17
C GLU A 58 26.08 25.73 9.25
N ASN A 59 25.15 24.87 9.69
CA ASN A 59 25.33 23.42 9.72
C ASN A 59 24.96 22.72 8.39
N LEU A 60 24.51 23.48 7.40
CA LEU A 60 24.13 22.97 6.09
C LEU A 60 25.24 23.20 5.08
N HIS A 61 25.43 22.23 4.21
CA HIS A 61 26.35 22.40 3.09
C HIS A 61 25.79 23.35 2.03
N ARG A 62 26.63 24.24 1.53
CA ARG A 62 26.22 25.22 0.53
C ARG A 62 25.80 24.59 -0.79
N ASP A 63 26.59 23.64 -1.31
CA ASP A 63 26.49 23.17 -2.69
C ASP A 63 26.18 21.67 -2.80
N LYS A 64 25.92 20.99 -1.68
CA LYS A 64 25.47 19.60 -1.62
C LYS A 64 24.42 19.44 -0.53
N THR A 65 23.65 18.36 -0.60
CA THR A 65 22.67 18.01 0.44
C THR A 65 23.32 17.69 1.77
N THR A 66 22.57 17.88 2.86
CA THR A 66 23.00 17.56 4.23
C THR A 66 22.03 16.56 4.81
N GLN A 67 22.50 15.33 5.06
CA GLN A 67 21.70 14.32 5.75
C GLN A 67 21.77 14.56 7.27
N LEU A 68 20.60 14.58 7.91
CA LEU A 68 20.47 14.68 9.36
C LEU A 68 20.51 13.30 10.00
N PRO A 69 20.91 13.21 11.29
CA PRO A 69 20.75 11.98 12.06
C PRO A 69 19.30 11.50 12.03
N GLY A 70 19.11 10.21 11.76
CA GLY A 70 17.78 9.61 11.78
C GLY A 70 17.18 9.59 13.18
N LYS A 71 15.86 9.75 13.27
CA LYS A 71 15.09 9.56 14.49
C LYS A 71 14.19 8.36 14.32
N LEU A 72 14.11 7.53 15.35
CA LEU A 72 13.28 6.33 15.35
C LEU A 72 12.10 6.46 16.32
N GLN A 73 10.99 5.81 15.95
CA GLN A 73 9.83 5.60 16.80
C GLN A 73 9.32 4.18 16.63
N THR A 74 8.72 3.62 17.68
CA THR A 74 8.16 2.27 17.59
C THR A 74 6.84 2.30 16.83
N VAL A 75 6.74 1.46 15.81
CA VAL A 75 5.47 1.06 15.19
C VAL A 75 4.95 -0.15 15.93
N SER A 76 3.69 -0.14 16.31
CA SER A 76 3.02 -1.27 16.95
C SER A 76 1.76 -1.64 16.20
N ILE A 77 1.63 -2.93 15.91
CA ILE A 77 0.43 -3.54 15.33
C ILE A 77 -0.11 -4.51 16.37
N SER A 78 -1.38 -4.35 16.73
CA SER A 78 -2.08 -5.24 17.67
C SER A 78 -3.36 -5.73 17.04
N CYS A 79 -3.51 -7.05 16.92
CA CYS A 79 -4.65 -7.74 16.33
C CYS A 79 -5.38 -8.57 17.39
N ASN A 80 -6.70 -8.70 17.30
CA ASN A 80 -7.47 -9.55 18.20
C ASN A 80 -7.16 -11.05 17.99
N ALA A 81 -6.85 -11.45 16.77
CA ALA A 81 -6.37 -12.77 16.38
C ALA A 81 -5.11 -12.65 15.53
N ALA A 82 -4.29 -13.71 15.48
CA ALA A 82 -3.10 -13.75 14.65
C ALA A 82 -3.47 -13.52 13.18
N ALA A 83 -2.86 -12.51 12.55
CA ALA A 83 -3.13 -12.10 11.19
C ALA A 83 -1.84 -11.89 10.39
N LYS A 84 -1.90 -12.18 9.10
CA LYS A 84 -0.85 -11.80 8.16
C LYS A 84 -1.15 -10.39 7.66
N VAL A 85 -0.22 -9.47 7.89
CA VAL A 85 -0.39 -8.06 7.54
C VAL A 85 0.80 -7.54 6.76
N ALA A 86 0.56 -6.52 5.95
CA ALA A 86 1.61 -5.77 5.29
C ALA A 86 1.41 -4.27 5.51
N LEU A 87 2.51 -3.53 5.49
CA LEU A 87 2.55 -2.08 5.54
C LEU A 87 2.85 -1.51 4.17
N ASN A 88 2.05 -0.55 3.76
CA ASN A 88 2.28 0.32 2.61
C ASN A 88 2.57 1.73 3.11
N VAL A 89 3.20 2.56 2.29
CA VAL A 89 3.40 3.96 2.61
C VAL A 89 3.02 4.83 1.43
N ARG A 90 2.39 5.96 1.74
CA ARG A 90 2.03 7.00 0.77
C ARG A 90 2.63 8.33 1.20
N ASP A 91 3.24 9.04 0.27
CA ASP A 91 3.74 10.38 0.47
C ASP A 91 2.60 11.40 0.33
N ASN A 92 2.30 12.13 1.40
CA ASN A 92 1.28 13.18 1.42
C ASN A 92 1.83 14.53 0.91
N ARG A 93 3.15 14.64 0.72
CA ARG A 93 3.85 15.79 0.15
C ARG A 93 4.48 15.45 -1.21
N SER A 94 3.85 14.53 -1.95
CA SER A 94 4.28 14.12 -3.28
C SER A 94 4.51 15.36 -4.18
N GLY A 95 5.65 15.37 -4.87
CA GLY A 95 6.05 16.49 -5.73
C GLY A 95 6.87 17.58 -5.04
N THR A 96 7.12 17.49 -3.70
CA THR A 96 7.96 18.46 -2.98
C THR A 96 9.37 17.94 -2.68
N VAL A 97 9.75 16.76 -3.19
CA VAL A 97 11.12 16.25 -3.11
C VAL A 97 12.08 17.23 -3.80
N ALA A 98 13.11 17.66 -3.10
CA ALA A 98 14.15 18.56 -3.62
C ALA A 98 15.54 18.02 -3.28
N GLY A 99 16.50 18.18 -4.19
CA GLY A 99 17.87 17.69 -4.01
C GLY A 99 18.02 16.17 -4.03
N GLY A 100 16.95 15.44 -4.30
CA GLY A 100 16.94 13.99 -4.43
C GLY A 100 17.19 13.50 -5.86
N THR A 101 17.14 12.19 -6.04
CA THR A 101 17.32 11.49 -7.33
C THR A 101 16.01 11.14 -8.02
N GLY A 102 14.88 11.32 -7.32
CA GLY A 102 13.55 10.87 -7.77
C GLY A 102 13.25 9.41 -7.41
N ASP A 103 14.03 8.83 -6.51
CA ASP A 103 13.82 7.46 -6.03
C ASP A 103 12.46 7.33 -5.32
N ALA A 104 11.86 6.14 -5.42
CA ALA A 104 10.60 5.83 -4.76
C ALA A 104 10.69 5.87 -3.22
N ALA A 105 11.88 5.79 -2.64
CA ALA A 105 12.13 5.91 -1.21
C ALA A 105 12.28 7.37 -0.72
N GLU A 106 12.30 8.35 -1.61
CA GLU A 106 12.43 9.76 -1.26
C GLU A 106 11.05 10.40 -1.08
N PHE A 107 10.72 10.84 0.14
CA PHE A 107 9.47 11.47 0.52
C PHE A 107 9.67 12.99 0.66
N GLY A 108 8.69 13.78 0.23
CA GLY A 108 8.80 15.23 0.20
C GLY A 108 8.79 15.88 1.60
N LEU A 109 9.63 16.90 1.79
CA LEU A 109 9.69 17.71 3.02
C LEU A 109 8.86 19.01 2.97
N GLY A 110 7.91 19.11 2.03
CA GLY A 110 7.05 20.27 1.90
C GLY A 110 7.65 21.40 1.05
N ASN A 111 7.22 22.62 1.32
CA ASN A 111 7.54 23.80 0.53
C ASN A 111 9.00 24.29 0.73
N GLY A 112 9.39 25.35 0.00
CA GLY A 112 10.69 26.01 0.17
C GLY A 112 11.88 25.19 -0.31
N LYS A 113 11.65 24.11 -1.07
CA LYS A 113 12.69 23.16 -1.53
C LYS A 113 13.52 22.57 -0.39
N ALA A 114 12.89 22.31 0.77
CA ALA A 114 13.56 21.88 2.00
C ALA A 114 14.42 20.63 1.83
N GLY A 115 14.00 19.69 0.99
CA GLY A 115 14.74 18.45 0.77
C GLY A 115 13.80 17.24 0.62
N TYR A 116 14.24 16.11 1.15
CA TYR A 116 13.47 14.87 1.22
C TYR A 116 13.80 14.09 2.50
N TYR A 117 13.02 13.07 2.78
CA TYR A 117 13.35 12.12 3.84
C TYR A 117 13.12 10.69 3.37
N THR A 118 13.79 9.76 4.03
CA THR A 118 13.58 8.33 3.84
C THR A 118 12.98 7.71 5.09
N LEU A 119 12.25 6.62 4.90
CA LEU A 119 11.64 5.81 5.95
C LEU A 119 12.21 4.40 5.90
N SER A 120 12.64 3.86 7.03
CA SER A 120 13.07 2.46 7.12
C SER A 120 12.50 1.77 8.35
N LEU A 121 12.11 0.51 8.18
CA LEU A 121 11.71 -0.38 9.26
C LEU A 121 12.90 -1.23 9.69
N GLY A 122 13.03 -1.51 10.98
CA GLY A 122 14.07 -2.39 11.50
C GLY A 122 13.72 -2.92 12.89
N GLY A 123 14.48 -3.89 13.38
CA GLY A 123 14.33 -4.42 14.74
C GLY A 123 12.93 -4.96 15.03
N ALA A 124 12.36 -5.72 14.10
CA ALA A 124 10.98 -6.19 14.21
C ALA A 124 10.86 -7.40 15.16
N THR A 125 9.76 -7.44 15.92
CA THR A 125 9.35 -8.61 16.71
C THR A 125 7.90 -8.98 16.40
N GLY A 126 7.61 -10.27 16.35
CA GLY A 126 6.27 -10.83 16.21
C GLY A 126 5.98 -11.75 17.39
N ASP A 127 4.92 -11.49 18.16
CA ASP A 127 4.55 -12.23 19.38
C ASP A 127 5.75 -12.45 20.32
N SER A 128 6.54 -11.38 20.53
CA SER A 128 7.77 -11.31 21.36
C SER A 128 8.99 -12.06 20.83
N ASN A 129 8.96 -12.63 19.63
CA ASN A 129 10.10 -13.24 18.97
C ASN A 129 10.66 -12.32 17.89
N GLY A 130 11.96 -12.35 17.64
CA GLY A 130 12.58 -11.67 16.50
C GLY A 130 11.97 -12.17 15.18
N VAL A 131 11.65 -11.26 14.28
CA VAL A 131 11.14 -11.57 12.95
C VAL A 131 11.89 -10.77 11.89
N ASP A 132 11.97 -11.32 10.69
CA ASP A 132 12.60 -10.67 9.56
C ASP A 132 11.59 -9.81 8.78
N ILE A 133 12.08 -8.71 8.22
CA ILE A 133 11.28 -7.87 7.33
C ILE A 133 11.40 -8.46 5.93
N VAL A 134 10.26 -8.63 5.29
CA VAL A 134 10.15 -9.12 3.91
C VAL A 134 9.39 -8.11 3.06
N ALA A 135 9.74 -8.03 1.80
CA ALA A 135 9.13 -7.11 0.85
C ALA A 135 8.55 -7.86 -0.36
N ALA A 136 7.46 -7.34 -0.89
CA ALA A 136 6.93 -7.75 -2.19
C ALA A 136 6.49 -6.52 -2.99
N PRO A 137 6.60 -6.55 -4.33
CA PRO A 137 6.03 -5.51 -5.17
C PRO A 137 4.53 -5.35 -4.92
N ALA A 138 4.01 -4.15 -5.12
CA ALA A 138 2.58 -3.89 -4.98
C ALA A 138 1.77 -4.83 -5.90
N GLY A 139 0.74 -5.47 -5.35
CA GLY A 139 -0.09 -6.43 -6.08
C GLY A 139 0.54 -7.82 -6.30
N SER A 140 1.79 -8.05 -5.88
CA SER A 140 2.49 -9.34 -5.98
C SER A 140 2.54 -10.06 -4.63
N ASN A 141 2.60 -11.39 -4.66
CA ASN A 141 2.87 -12.24 -3.49
C ASN A 141 4.27 -12.89 -3.56
N ALA A 142 5.15 -12.38 -4.43
CA ALA A 142 6.55 -12.80 -4.49
C ALA A 142 7.35 -12.05 -3.41
N TRP A 143 7.37 -12.60 -2.21
CA TRP A 143 8.07 -12.04 -1.05
C TRP A 143 9.55 -12.40 -1.08
N ALA A 144 10.40 -11.47 -0.68
CA ALA A 144 11.83 -11.64 -0.52
C ALA A 144 12.31 -10.96 0.76
N SER A 145 13.45 -11.39 1.28
CA SER A 145 14.10 -10.74 2.43
C SER A 145 14.43 -9.29 2.12
N ASP A 146 14.24 -8.42 3.11
CA ASP A 146 14.51 -7.00 3.00
C ASP A 146 15.15 -6.46 4.29
N GLU A 147 16.44 -6.75 4.45
CA GLU A 147 17.20 -6.33 5.61
C GLU A 147 17.31 -4.81 5.77
N ALA A 148 17.28 -4.08 4.67
CA ALA A 148 17.33 -2.62 4.69
C ALA A 148 16.02 -2.00 5.20
N GLY A 149 14.89 -2.70 5.06
CA GLY A 149 13.58 -2.25 5.49
C GLY A 149 13.11 -0.93 4.87
N LEU A 150 13.76 -0.50 3.78
CA LEU A 150 13.52 0.80 3.17
C LEU A 150 12.12 0.86 2.57
N MET A 151 11.28 1.78 3.07
CA MET A 151 9.92 1.98 2.60
C MET A 151 9.93 2.76 1.28
N THR A 152 9.10 2.32 0.34
CA THR A 152 8.97 2.96 -0.97
C THR A 152 7.52 3.31 -1.27
N LYS A 153 7.28 4.54 -1.73
CA LYS A 153 5.94 5.02 -2.05
C LYS A 153 5.36 4.26 -3.25
N GLY A 154 4.22 3.59 -3.04
CA GLY A 154 3.42 2.98 -4.10
C GLY A 154 4.01 1.75 -4.79
N SER A 155 5.26 1.33 -4.49
CA SER A 155 5.95 0.31 -5.29
C SER A 155 6.16 -1.02 -4.56
N ALA A 156 6.25 -1.04 -3.24
CA ALA A 156 6.45 -2.27 -2.48
C ALA A 156 5.68 -2.25 -1.15
N ARG A 157 5.32 -3.44 -0.71
CA ARG A 157 4.72 -3.72 0.60
C ARG A 157 5.76 -4.37 1.50
N LYS A 158 5.76 -4.03 2.78
CA LYS A 158 6.59 -4.68 3.80
C LYS A 158 5.72 -5.57 4.68
N SER A 159 6.23 -6.73 5.04
CA SER A 159 5.59 -7.67 5.97
C SER A 159 6.65 -8.29 6.88
N PHE A 160 6.22 -9.18 7.74
CA PHE A 160 7.04 -9.80 8.78
C PHE A 160 7.00 -11.31 8.61
N ALA A 161 8.15 -11.96 8.64
CA ALA A 161 8.30 -13.40 8.51
C ALA A 161 9.09 -13.95 9.70
N ASN A 162 8.94 -15.24 10.02
CA ASN A 162 9.82 -15.86 11.01
C ASN A 162 11.28 -15.74 10.53
N SER A 163 12.21 -15.64 11.47
CA SER A 163 13.63 -15.52 11.14
C SER A 163 14.09 -16.65 10.20
N GLY A 164 14.70 -16.23 9.09
CA GLY A 164 15.15 -17.12 8.03
C GLY A 164 14.10 -17.45 6.97
N ASP A 165 12.85 -17.04 7.16
CA ASP A 165 11.78 -17.23 6.17
C ASP A 165 11.57 -15.97 5.33
N VAL A 166 10.97 -16.15 4.16
CA VAL A 166 10.53 -15.05 3.30
C VAL A 166 9.00 -14.96 3.16
N THR A 167 8.28 -15.93 3.73
CA THR A 167 6.81 -15.95 3.68
C THR A 167 6.22 -15.21 4.87
N PRO A 168 5.31 -14.26 4.68
CA PRO A 168 4.65 -13.56 5.78
C PRO A 168 4.03 -14.49 6.81
N GLY A 169 4.39 -14.30 8.07
CA GLY A 169 3.83 -14.97 9.23
C GLY A 169 2.53 -14.33 9.68
N ALA A 170 1.77 -15.06 10.50
CA ALA A 170 0.59 -14.53 11.17
C ALA A 170 0.95 -14.25 12.63
N TYR A 171 0.81 -12.99 13.05
CA TYR A 171 1.13 -12.54 14.42
C TYR A 171 -0.07 -11.83 15.04
N LYS A 172 -0.20 -11.95 16.33
CA LYS A 172 -1.18 -11.20 17.12
C LYS A 172 -0.64 -9.80 17.46
N THR A 173 0.67 -9.71 17.71
CA THR A 173 1.35 -8.45 17.97
C THR A 173 2.61 -8.36 17.13
N VAL A 174 2.84 -7.20 16.52
CA VAL A 174 4.10 -6.88 15.85
C VAL A 174 4.58 -5.54 16.37
N THR A 175 5.87 -5.44 16.68
CA THR A 175 6.53 -4.16 16.91
C THR A 175 7.74 -4.04 16.00
N ALA A 176 8.02 -2.83 15.54
CA ALA A 176 9.20 -2.52 14.73
C ALA A 176 9.64 -1.08 14.99
N ASN A 177 10.88 -0.76 14.69
CA ASN A 177 11.38 0.61 14.71
C ASN A 177 11.19 1.24 13.32
N LEU A 178 10.47 2.35 13.25
CA LEU A 178 10.37 3.17 12.05
C LEU A 178 11.32 4.36 12.19
N THR A 179 12.34 4.40 11.36
CA THR A 179 13.33 5.46 11.34
C THR A 179 13.03 6.44 10.21
N VAL A 180 13.00 7.72 10.55
CA VAL A 180 12.88 8.84 9.60
C VAL A 180 14.25 9.50 9.49
N THR A 181 14.78 9.61 8.28
CA THR A 181 16.09 10.24 8.03
C THR A 181 15.93 11.36 7.00
N PRO A 182 15.88 12.64 7.44
CA PRO A 182 15.82 13.78 6.53
C PRO A 182 17.16 14.03 5.84
N THR A 183 17.05 14.46 4.59
CA THR A 183 18.17 15.01 3.81
C THR A 183 17.78 16.40 3.34
N ILE A 184 18.40 17.40 3.93
CA ILE A 184 18.15 18.81 3.62
C ILE A 184 18.83 19.14 2.29
N ASN A 185 18.14 19.89 1.45
CA ASN A 185 18.68 20.35 0.19
C ASN A 185 19.89 21.28 0.41
N ARG A 186 20.67 21.50 -0.64
CA ARG A 186 21.81 22.43 -0.59
C ARG A 186 21.33 23.81 -0.20
N LEU A 187 22.08 24.50 0.67
CA LEU A 187 21.72 25.82 1.18
C LEU A 187 21.49 26.85 0.07
N SER A 188 22.25 26.74 -1.04
CA SER A 188 22.11 27.63 -2.21
C SER A 188 20.76 27.52 -2.94
N GLU A 189 19.97 26.46 -2.69
CA GLU A 189 18.65 26.26 -3.32
C GLU A 189 17.48 26.39 -2.35
N LEU A 190 17.73 26.52 -1.04
CA LEU A 190 16.69 26.78 -0.08
C LEU A 190 16.06 28.16 -0.29
N ASP A 191 14.73 28.23 -0.26
CA ASP A 191 14.02 29.50 -0.31
C ASP A 191 13.93 30.11 1.09
N LEU A 192 14.97 30.86 1.47
CA LEU A 192 15.05 31.57 2.76
C LEU A 192 14.48 33.00 2.70
N SER A 193 13.78 33.38 1.63
CA SER A 193 13.21 34.72 1.46
C SER A 193 12.23 35.11 2.59
N GLY A 194 11.58 34.12 3.18
CA GLY A 194 10.70 34.28 4.35
C GLY A 194 11.42 34.24 5.71
N GLY A 195 12.77 34.17 5.74
CA GLY A 195 13.58 34.07 6.95
C GLY A 195 13.82 32.64 7.45
N SER A 196 12.93 31.69 7.14
CA SER A 196 13.09 30.28 7.49
C SER A 196 12.40 29.39 6.45
N VAL A 197 12.78 28.10 6.42
CA VAL A 197 12.09 27.04 5.70
C VAL A 197 11.67 25.99 6.70
N ASP A 198 10.37 25.69 6.72
CA ASP A 198 9.82 24.66 7.60
C ASP A 198 10.00 23.26 7.00
N LEU A 199 10.31 22.28 7.83
CA LEU A 199 10.23 20.87 7.48
C LEU A 199 8.79 20.41 7.68
N ASP A 200 8.06 20.23 6.58
CA ASP A 200 6.66 19.81 6.57
C ASP A 200 6.50 18.47 5.81
N GLY A 201 7.27 17.48 6.22
CA GLY A 201 7.14 16.11 5.73
C GLY A 201 5.91 15.43 6.28
N SER A 202 5.20 14.67 5.43
CA SER A 202 4.03 13.88 5.85
C SER A 202 3.90 12.63 5.00
N ALA A 203 3.75 11.48 5.67
CA ALA A 203 3.45 10.21 5.02
C ALA A 203 2.36 9.47 5.79
N THR A 204 1.57 8.69 5.07
CA THR A 204 0.58 7.79 5.66
C THR A 204 1.09 6.37 5.56
N VAL A 205 1.21 5.69 6.71
CA VAL A 205 1.47 4.26 6.78
C VAL A 205 0.13 3.54 6.85
N GLU A 206 -0.09 2.64 5.90
CA GLU A 206 -1.35 1.90 5.77
C GLU A 206 -1.10 0.41 6.05
N LEU A 207 -1.97 -0.19 6.86
CA LEU A 207 -1.96 -1.62 7.13
C LEU A 207 -2.94 -2.32 6.21
N THR A 208 -2.49 -3.39 5.56
CA THR A 208 -3.31 -4.24 4.70
C THR A 208 -3.21 -5.70 5.15
N TYR A 209 -4.30 -6.46 5.05
CA TYR A 209 -4.32 -7.90 5.31
C TYR A 209 -3.88 -8.65 4.04
N LEU A 210 -3.17 -9.78 4.25
CA LEU A 210 -2.66 -10.65 3.20
C LEU A 210 -3.49 -11.91 3.00
#